data_c53119965b8d87d54596106347896758
#
_entry.id   c53119965b8d87d54596106347896758
#
_cell.length_a   1.000
_cell.length_b   1.000
_cell.length_c   1.000
_cell.angle_alpha   90.00
_cell.angle_beta   90.00
_cell.angle_gamma   90.00
#
_symmetry.space_group_name_H-M   'P 1'
#
loop_
_entity.id
_entity.type
_entity.pdbx_description
1 polymer ?
#
loop_
_entity_poly.entity_id
_entity_poly.type
_entity_poly.pdbx_seq_one_letter_code
_entity_poly.pdbx_strand_id
1 'polypeptide(L)'
;MGVIIPAILPVSREDLENRLRRLEGLVERVQIDVVDGVYAAPATWPYVGGVGGASPEVLTEGLLLELGSFRYEVDLMVSNPEAVIGDWISAGANRITIHAGSVRSLATLIADIEKKFGYDNTFAPYLLSIGVAVTADTDMEMIEPCLDTVNYVQFMGIAHVGQQGQPFDERILASISAFRKKHPDILIQVDGGVTLE
;
A
#
# COMPACT_ATOMS: atom_id res chain seq x y z
N MET A 1 -18.11 -8.69 7.37
CA MET A 1 -18.09 -9.10 5.95
C MET A 1 -16.80 -8.55 5.36
N GLY A 2 -15.98 -9.38 4.70
CA GLY A 2 -14.74 -8.91 4.06
C GLY A 2 -15.06 -8.10 2.80
N VAL A 3 -14.17 -7.18 2.44
CA VAL A 3 -14.22 -6.41 1.19
C VAL A 3 -13.06 -6.87 0.31
N ILE A 4 -13.34 -7.10 -0.98
CA ILE A 4 -12.31 -7.40 -1.98
C ILE A 4 -11.90 -6.10 -2.64
N ILE A 5 -10.60 -5.84 -2.68
CA ILE A 5 -9.99 -4.66 -3.31
C ILE A 5 -9.08 -5.20 -4.41
N PRO A 6 -9.38 -4.95 -5.70
CA PRO A 6 -8.49 -5.34 -6.78
C PRO A 6 -7.17 -4.58 -6.70
N ALA A 7 -6.04 -5.31 -6.76
CA ALA A 7 -4.69 -4.75 -6.80
C ALA A 7 -4.15 -4.76 -8.23
N ILE A 8 -3.57 -3.63 -8.64
CA ILE A 8 -3.04 -3.38 -9.98
C ILE A 8 -1.54 -3.12 -9.88
N LEU A 9 -0.72 -3.93 -10.54
CA LEU A 9 0.69 -3.66 -10.81
C LEU A 9 0.81 -3.08 -12.24
N PRO A 10 0.78 -1.76 -12.41
CA PRO A 10 0.77 -1.17 -13.75
C PRO A 10 2.18 -1.11 -14.34
N VAL A 11 2.32 -1.49 -15.61
CA VAL A 11 3.59 -1.37 -16.34
C VAL A 11 3.74 -0.02 -17.06
N SER A 12 2.66 0.76 -17.14
CA SER A 12 2.64 2.13 -17.66
C SER A 12 1.38 2.84 -17.19
N ARG A 13 1.30 4.17 -17.38
CA ARG A 13 0.08 4.94 -17.14
C ARG A 13 -1.09 4.44 -17.99
N GLU A 14 -0.85 4.17 -19.28
CA GLU A 14 -1.86 3.62 -20.17
C GLU A 14 -2.40 2.25 -19.71
N ASP A 15 -1.52 1.37 -19.20
CA ASP A 15 -1.93 0.08 -18.62
C ASP A 15 -2.81 0.28 -17.38
N LEU A 16 -2.44 1.22 -16.50
CA LEU A 16 -3.27 1.58 -15.34
C LEU A 16 -4.66 2.03 -15.77
N GLU A 17 -4.74 2.99 -16.70
CA GLU A 17 -6.01 3.51 -17.22
C GLU A 17 -6.89 2.41 -17.87
N ASN A 18 -6.25 1.50 -18.61
CA ASN A 18 -6.94 0.37 -19.25
C ASN A 18 -7.51 -0.61 -18.22
N ARG A 19 -6.80 -0.87 -17.14
CA ARG A 19 -7.26 -1.76 -16.05
C ARG A 19 -8.36 -1.10 -15.22
N LEU A 20 -8.24 0.18 -14.90
CA LEU A 20 -9.26 0.94 -14.19
C LEU A 20 -10.58 0.95 -14.96
N ARG A 21 -10.56 1.20 -16.27
CA ARG A 21 -11.78 1.17 -17.11
C ARG A 21 -12.54 -0.17 -17.03
N ARG A 22 -11.84 -1.29 -16.83
CA ARG A 22 -12.48 -2.61 -16.67
C ARG A 22 -13.13 -2.80 -15.30
N LEU A 23 -12.72 -2.03 -14.31
CA LEU A 23 -13.23 -2.10 -12.93
C LEU A 23 -14.33 -1.06 -12.67
N GLU A 24 -14.54 -0.13 -13.59
CA GLU A 24 -15.53 0.94 -13.47
C GLU A 24 -16.94 0.38 -13.28
N GLY A 25 -17.62 0.84 -12.22
CA GLY A 25 -18.94 0.37 -11.84
C GLY A 25 -18.98 -1.01 -11.16
N LEU A 26 -17.86 -1.72 -11.07
CA LEU A 26 -17.77 -3.03 -10.39
C LEU A 26 -17.31 -2.90 -8.95
N VAL A 27 -16.40 -1.97 -8.66
CA VAL A 27 -15.82 -1.74 -7.34
C VAL A 27 -15.71 -0.25 -7.04
N GLU A 28 -15.73 0.09 -5.75
CA GLU A 28 -15.56 1.48 -5.30
C GLU A 28 -14.09 1.80 -4.97
N ARG A 29 -13.27 0.79 -4.73
CA ARG A 29 -11.87 0.93 -4.32
C ARG A 29 -10.98 0.05 -5.16
N VAL A 30 -9.80 0.58 -5.48
CA VAL A 30 -8.72 -0.13 -6.16
C VAL A 30 -7.41 0.14 -5.45
N GLN A 31 -6.52 -0.83 -5.45
CA GLN A 31 -5.14 -0.69 -4.97
C GLN A 31 -4.21 -0.56 -6.17
N ILE A 32 -3.26 0.38 -6.08
CA ILE A 32 -2.16 0.53 -7.04
C ILE A 32 -0.88 0.11 -6.32
N ASP A 33 -0.24 -0.93 -6.85
CA ASP A 33 1.01 -1.46 -6.33
C ASP A 33 2.18 -0.74 -6.99
N VAL A 34 2.89 0.04 -6.18
CA VAL A 34 3.99 0.89 -6.61
C VAL A 34 5.31 0.28 -6.20
N VAL A 35 6.07 -0.18 -7.18
CA VAL A 35 7.35 -0.87 -6.99
C VAL A 35 8.47 -0.07 -7.63
N ASP A 36 9.51 0.28 -6.87
CA ASP A 36 10.62 1.13 -7.36
C ASP A 36 11.75 0.35 -8.06
N GLY A 37 11.72 -0.98 -8.03
CA GLY A 37 12.78 -1.83 -8.56
C GLY A 37 14.01 -1.97 -7.65
N VAL A 38 13.98 -1.35 -6.46
CA VAL A 38 15.06 -1.39 -5.45
C VAL A 38 14.61 -2.15 -4.21
N TYR A 39 13.51 -1.74 -3.60
CA TYR A 39 12.90 -2.45 -2.45
C TYR A 39 12.27 -3.77 -2.88
N ALA A 40 11.57 -3.76 -4.00
CA ALA A 40 10.97 -4.92 -4.63
C ALA A 40 11.12 -4.83 -6.15
N ALA A 41 10.94 -5.94 -6.88
CA ALA A 41 11.11 -5.99 -8.32
C ALA A 41 10.10 -6.95 -8.98
N PRO A 42 9.72 -6.73 -10.25
CA PRO A 42 10.15 -5.65 -11.15
C PRO A 42 9.53 -4.28 -10.80
N ALA A 43 10.13 -3.20 -11.30
CA ALA A 43 9.56 -1.86 -11.14
C ALA A 43 8.21 -1.73 -11.87
N THR A 44 7.27 -1.01 -11.24
CA THR A 44 5.97 -0.66 -11.84
C THR A 44 5.91 0.83 -12.15
N TRP A 45 4.89 1.27 -12.84
CA TRP A 45 4.63 2.70 -13.01
C TRP A 45 4.47 3.37 -11.63
N PRO A 46 5.06 4.54 -11.38
CA PRO A 46 5.78 5.44 -12.32
C PRO A 46 7.27 5.17 -12.49
N TYR A 47 7.82 4.07 -11.95
CA TYR A 47 9.26 3.78 -11.92
C TYR A 47 9.75 2.93 -13.10
N VAL A 48 8.87 2.54 -14.03
CA VAL A 48 9.24 1.72 -15.18
C VAL A 48 10.30 2.39 -16.05
N GLY A 49 11.38 1.66 -16.34
CA GLY A 49 12.55 2.20 -17.08
C GLY A 49 13.66 2.73 -16.20
N GLY A 50 13.47 2.75 -14.88
CA GLY A 50 14.35 3.39 -13.90
C GLY A 50 15.28 2.49 -13.11
N VAL A 51 15.76 1.37 -13.65
CA VAL A 51 16.88 0.64 -13.01
C VAL A 51 18.13 1.47 -13.20
N GLY A 52 18.52 2.22 -12.17
CA GLY A 52 19.76 2.95 -12.09
C GLY A 52 19.75 4.37 -12.65
N GLY A 53 18.62 5.05 -12.89
CA GLY A 53 18.70 6.43 -13.24
C GLY A 53 17.55 7.15 -13.94
N ALA A 54 16.48 6.52 -14.34
CA ALA A 54 15.33 7.28 -14.78
C ALA A 54 14.59 7.83 -13.56
N SER A 55 14.33 9.13 -13.53
CA SER A 55 13.42 9.70 -12.55
C SER A 55 12.04 9.11 -12.78
N PRO A 56 11.27 8.80 -11.70
CA PRO A 56 9.90 8.37 -11.87
C PRO A 56 9.12 9.43 -12.66
N GLU A 57 8.08 8.97 -13.38
CA GLU A 57 7.14 9.90 -14.01
C GLU A 57 6.57 10.83 -12.93
N VAL A 58 6.55 12.13 -13.22
CA VAL A 58 6.07 13.11 -12.25
C VAL A 58 4.57 12.91 -12.00
N LEU A 59 4.22 12.69 -10.75
CA LEU A 59 2.82 12.67 -10.32
C LEU A 59 2.32 14.11 -10.20
N THR A 60 1.26 14.43 -10.93
CA THR A 60 0.60 15.73 -10.82
C THR A 60 -0.48 15.71 -9.74
N GLU A 61 -0.73 16.87 -9.13
CA GLU A 61 -1.83 17.03 -8.19
C GLU A 61 -3.16 16.60 -8.80
N GLY A 62 -3.93 15.78 -8.07
CA GLY A 62 -5.23 15.28 -8.54
C GLY A 62 -5.19 14.23 -9.64
N LEU A 63 -3.99 13.74 -10.05
CA LEU A 63 -3.85 12.78 -11.14
C LEU A 63 -4.80 11.57 -11.00
N LEU A 64 -4.88 10.97 -9.82
CA LEU A 64 -5.73 9.80 -9.60
C LEU A 64 -7.22 10.13 -9.75
N LEU A 65 -7.63 11.35 -9.39
CA LEU A 65 -9.01 11.79 -9.54
C LEU A 65 -9.43 11.95 -11.00
N GLU A 66 -8.46 12.20 -11.90
CA GLU A 66 -8.68 12.26 -13.35
C GLU A 66 -8.85 10.86 -13.97
N LEU A 67 -8.30 9.82 -13.32
CA LEU A 67 -8.32 8.45 -13.84
C LEU A 67 -9.65 7.71 -13.62
N GLY A 68 -10.53 8.23 -12.76
CA GLY A 68 -11.84 7.65 -12.49
C GLY A 68 -12.37 7.90 -11.09
N SER A 69 -13.62 7.53 -10.85
CA SER A 69 -14.33 7.77 -9.58
C SER A 69 -14.06 6.66 -8.55
N PHE A 70 -12.81 6.27 -8.38
CA PHE A 70 -12.42 5.29 -7.38
C PHE A 70 -11.89 5.94 -6.10
N ARG A 71 -11.93 5.20 -5.01
CA ARG A 71 -11.07 5.42 -3.85
C ARG A 71 -9.76 4.69 -4.10
N TYR A 72 -8.67 5.46 -4.14
CA TYR A 72 -7.36 4.92 -4.47
C TYR A 72 -6.57 4.55 -3.22
N GLU A 73 -6.23 3.27 -3.11
CA GLU A 73 -5.24 2.76 -2.19
C GLU A 73 -3.90 2.63 -2.93
N VAL A 74 -2.81 3.06 -2.32
CA VAL A 74 -1.47 2.96 -2.89
C VAL A 74 -0.61 2.14 -1.95
N ASP A 75 -0.09 1.02 -2.44
CA ASP A 75 0.86 0.19 -1.72
C ASP A 75 2.29 0.55 -2.15
N LEU A 76 3.04 1.16 -1.23
CA LEU A 76 4.38 1.68 -1.49
C LEU A 76 5.46 0.63 -1.21
N MET A 77 5.74 -0.20 -2.19
CA MET A 77 6.89 -1.12 -2.19
C MET A 77 8.14 -0.42 -2.71
N VAL A 78 8.56 0.65 -2.00
CA VAL A 78 9.66 1.53 -2.40
C VAL A 78 10.71 1.67 -1.29
N SER A 79 11.96 1.88 -1.66
CA SER A 79 13.11 1.98 -0.75
C SER A 79 13.18 3.28 0.06
N ASN A 80 12.46 4.32 -0.36
CA ASN A 80 12.39 5.62 0.31
C ASN A 80 10.97 6.20 0.24
N PRO A 81 10.00 5.63 1.01
CA PRO A 81 8.63 6.11 1.01
C PRO A 81 8.49 7.55 1.52
N GLU A 82 9.38 8.01 2.42
CA GLU A 82 9.39 9.38 2.93
C GLU A 82 9.46 10.43 1.81
N ALA A 83 10.19 10.12 0.74
CA ALA A 83 10.38 11.04 -0.38
C ALA A 83 9.15 11.15 -1.29
N VAL A 84 8.31 10.11 -1.36
CA VAL A 84 7.26 9.99 -2.38
C VAL A 84 5.84 10.00 -1.85
N ILE A 85 5.65 9.74 -0.55
CA ILE A 85 4.30 9.65 0.06
C ILE A 85 3.49 10.93 -0.14
N GLY A 86 4.15 12.09 -0.08
CA GLY A 86 3.50 13.39 -0.28
C GLY A 86 2.95 13.57 -1.68
N ASP A 87 3.65 13.07 -2.68
CA ASP A 87 3.23 13.16 -4.08
C ASP A 87 2.00 12.27 -4.33
N TRP A 88 1.96 11.07 -3.73
CA TRP A 88 0.80 10.20 -3.82
C TRP A 88 -0.44 10.75 -3.10
N ILE A 89 -0.25 11.39 -1.93
CA ILE A 89 -1.34 12.09 -1.24
C ILE A 89 -1.87 13.22 -2.12
N SER A 90 -0.98 14.03 -2.70
CA SER A 90 -1.35 15.15 -3.59
C SER A 90 -2.00 14.66 -4.88
N ALA A 91 -1.59 13.51 -5.40
CA ALA A 91 -2.20 12.88 -6.55
C ALA A 91 -3.64 12.37 -6.28
N GLY A 92 -4.06 12.26 -5.03
CA GLY A 92 -5.41 11.88 -4.64
C GLY A 92 -5.56 10.50 -4.01
N ALA A 93 -4.46 9.90 -3.52
CA ALA A 93 -4.55 8.66 -2.76
C ALA A 93 -5.30 8.87 -1.44
N ASN A 94 -6.29 8.02 -1.18
CA ASN A 94 -7.08 8.03 0.07
C ASN A 94 -6.51 7.09 1.12
N ARG A 95 -5.77 6.08 0.70
CA ARG A 95 -5.08 5.12 1.57
C ARG A 95 -3.69 4.89 1.07
N ILE A 96 -2.76 4.79 2.02
CA ILE A 96 -1.36 4.50 1.71
C ILE A 96 -0.87 3.41 2.64
N THR A 97 -0.34 2.37 2.04
CA THR A 97 0.32 1.26 2.74
C THR A 97 1.83 1.48 2.68
N ILE A 98 2.50 1.39 3.83
CA ILE A 98 3.95 1.53 3.96
C ILE A 98 4.51 0.20 4.45
N HIS A 99 5.47 -0.36 3.74
CA HIS A 99 6.12 -1.61 4.17
C HIS A 99 7.03 -1.37 5.38
N ALA A 100 6.84 -2.13 6.44
CA ALA A 100 7.63 -2.00 7.66
C ALA A 100 9.15 -2.12 7.40
N GLY A 101 9.54 -3.00 6.46
CA GLY A 101 10.93 -3.20 6.08
C GLY A 101 11.53 -2.12 5.16
N SER A 102 10.74 -1.17 4.66
CA SER A 102 11.21 -0.12 3.75
C SER A 102 11.66 1.16 4.45
N VAL A 103 11.39 1.29 5.74
CA VAL A 103 11.65 2.50 6.53
C VAL A 103 12.56 2.22 7.72
N ARG A 104 13.29 3.24 8.16
CA ARG A 104 14.10 3.15 9.38
C ARG A 104 13.27 3.26 10.67
N SER A 105 12.20 4.07 10.63
CA SER A 105 11.30 4.29 11.76
C SER A 105 9.91 4.66 11.25
N LEU A 106 8.98 3.71 11.37
CA LEU A 106 7.56 3.94 11.04
C LEU A 106 6.96 5.08 11.88
N ALA A 107 7.22 5.08 13.18
CA ALA A 107 6.67 6.10 14.07
C ALA A 107 7.11 7.52 13.66
N THR A 108 8.38 7.70 13.28
CA THR A 108 8.87 9.00 12.78
C THR A 108 8.18 9.40 11.49
N LEU A 109 8.09 8.48 10.53
CA LEU A 109 7.42 8.77 9.25
C LEU A 109 5.95 9.15 9.44
N ILE A 110 5.21 8.41 10.26
CA ILE A 110 3.80 8.70 10.53
C ILE A 110 3.64 10.07 11.21
N ALA A 111 4.48 10.40 12.19
CA ALA A 111 4.45 11.71 12.83
C ALA A 111 4.75 12.86 11.84
N ASP A 112 5.63 12.65 10.87
CA ASP A 112 5.89 13.63 9.80
C ASP A 112 4.70 13.78 8.85
N ILE A 113 3.97 12.68 8.56
CA ILE A 113 2.73 12.71 7.77
C ILE A 113 1.64 13.49 8.52
N GLU A 114 1.45 13.21 9.82
CA GLU A 114 0.50 13.95 10.68
C GLU A 114 0.79 15.44 10.62
N LYS A 115 2.03 15.82 10.85
CA LYS A 115 2.44 17.22 10.87
C LYS A 115 2.30 17.92 9.52
N LYS A 116 2.62 17.23 8.42
CA LYS A 116 2.67 17.83 7.08
C LYS A 116 1.30 17.88 6.41
N PHE A 117 0.48 16.84 6.60
CA PHE A 117 -0.79 16.65 5.88
C PHE A 117 -2.02 16.70 6.79
N GLY A 118 -1.85 16.94 8.09
CA GLY A 118 -2.96 16.94 9.04
C GLY A 118 -3.61 15.58 9.20
N TYR A 119 -2.85 14.50 8.99
CA TYR A 119 -3.37 13.16 9.19
C TYR A 119 -3.79 12.95 10.64
N ASP A 120 -5.01 12.45 10.84
CA ASP A 120 -5.55 12.06 12.14
C ASP A 120 -6.43 10.82 11.93
N ASN A 121 -6.01 9.69 12.49
CA ASN A 121 -6.71 8.41 12.32
C ASN A 121 -8.09 8.38 12.99
N THR A 122 -8.40 9.32 13.90
CA THR A 122 -9.67 9.40 14.62
C THR A 122 -10.64 10.37 13.98
N PHE A 123 -10.16 11.50 13.46
CA PHE A 123 -11.01 12.59 12.99
C PHE A 123 -11.41 12.42 11.50
N ALA A 124 -10.49 12.00 10.66
CA ALA A 124 -10.73 11.97 9.21
C ALA A 124 -10.18 10.72 8.50
N PRO A 125 -10.46 9.49 9.02
CA PRO A 125 -9.93 8.26 8.41
C PRO A 125 -10.46 8.01 6.98
N TYR A 126 -11.46 8.77 6.54
CA TYR A 126 -12.01 8.69 5.19
C TYR A 126 -11.30 9.58 4.19
N LEU A 127 -10.58 10.63 4.66
CA LEU A 127 -9.81 11.54 3.80
C LEU A 127 -8.45 10.94 3.49
N LEU A 128 -7.76 10.45 4.51
CA LEU A 128 -6.50 9.74 4.38
C LEU A 128 -6.42 8.62 5.42
N SER A 129 -6.07 7.43 5.01
CA SER A 129 -5.79 6.30 5.88
C SER A 129 -4.37 5.81 5.66
N ILE A 130 -3.63 5.60 6.75
CA ILE A 130 -2.29 5.03 6.69
C ILE A 130 -2.33 3.60 7.23
N GLY A 131 -1.73 2.69 6.50
CA GLY A 131 -1.52 1.31 6.90
C GLY A 131 -0.07 0.90 6.86
N VAL A 132 0.24 -0.19 7.53
CA VAL A 132 1.57 -0.79 7.55
C VAL A 132 1.49 -2.20 6.99
N ALA A 133 2.36 -2.51 6.00
CA ALA A 133 2.49 -3.85 5.45
C ALA A 133 3.61 -4.63 6.15
N VAL A 134 3.31 -5.89 6.45
CA VAL A 134 4.23 -6.86 7.07
C VAL A 134 4.25 -8.16 6.26
N THR A 135 5.41 -8.79 6.17
CA THR A 135 5.61 -10.12 5.59
C THR A 135 5.65 -11.19 6.69
N ALA A 136 5.69 -12.45 6.31
CA ALA A 136 5.86 -13.55 7.27
C ALA A 136 7.19 -13.48 8.05
N ASP A 137 8.18 -12.80 7.50
CA ASP A 137 9.51 -12.64 8.10
C ASP A 137 9.68 -11.30 8.85
N THR A 138 8.64 -10.47 8.92
CA THR A 138 8.70 -9.17 9.63
C THR A 138 8.62 -9.40 11.14
N ASP A 139 9.57 -8.79 11.87
CA ASP A 139 9.46 -8.70 13.32
C ASP A 139 8.31 -7.76 13.70
N MET A 140 7.27 -8.33 14.31
CA MET A 140 6.07 -7.59 14.69
C MET A 140 6.33 -6.50 15.73
N GLU A 141 7.41 -6.56 16.48
CA GLU A 141 7.79 -5.51 17.44
C GLU A 141 8.13 -4.19 16.72
N MET A 142 8.49 -4.23 15.43
CA MET A 142 8.75 -3.02 14.63
C MET A 142 7.51 -2.15 14.44
N ILE A 143 6.31 -2.74 14.42
CA ILE A 143 5.07 -2.01 14.16
C ILE A 143 4.31 -1.62 15.44
N GLU A 144 4.61 -2.26 16.57
CA GLU A 144 3.93 -1.98 17.85
C GLU A 144 3.88 -0.49 18.22
N PRO A 145 4.97 0.31 18.06
CA PRO A 145 4.96 1.71 18.44
C PRO A 145 4.03 2.60 17.60
N CYS A 146 3.55 2.12 16.46
CA CYS A 146 2.70 2.92 15.57
C CYS A 146 1.26 2.39 15.46
N LEU A 147 0.92 1.28 16.14
CA LEU A 147 -0.41 0.68 16.01
C LEU A 147 -1.56 1.59 16.44
N ASP A 148 -1.34 2.48 17.38
CA ASP A 148 -2.35 3.45 17.82
C ASP A 148 -2.56 4.61 16.81
N THR A 149 -1.63 4.76 15.86
CA THR A 149 -1.65 5.85 14.89
C THR A 149 -2.02 5.40 13.48
N VAL A 150 -1.92 4.10 13.16
CA VAL A 150 -2.31 3.57 11.86
C VAL A 150 -3.77 3.11 11.83
N ASN A 151 -4.36 3.06 10.64
CA ASN A 151 -5.74 2.62 10.46
C ASN A 151 -5.87 1.11 10.23
N TYR A 152 -4.83 0.46 9.73
CA TYR A 152 -4.84 -0.97 9.42
C TYR A 152 -3.44 -1.55 9.32
N VAL A 153 -3.38 -2.88 9.43
CA VAL A 153 -2.17 -3.65 9.13
C VAL A 153 -2.47 -4.58 7.96
N GLN A 154 -1.62 -4.52 6.94
CA GLN A 154 -1.66 -5.38 5.76
C GLN A 154 -0.67 -6.52 5.93
N PHE A 155 -1.15 -7.75 5.85
CA PHE A 155 -0.34 -8.95 5.88
C PHE A 155 -0.10 -9.44 4.46
N MET A 156 1.17 -9.52 4.05
CA MET A 156 1.55 -10.00 2.73
C MET A 156 1.44 -11.51 2.69
N GLY A 157 0.49 -12.03 1.88
CA GLY A 157 0.25 -13.45 1.69
C GLY A 157 1.15 -14.09 0.63
N ILE A 158 2.29 -13.45 0.31
CA ILE A 158 3.27 -13.93 -0.69
C ILE A 158 4.69 -13.77 -0.16
N ALA A 159 5.60 -14.61 -0.65
CA ALA A 159 7.00 -14.61 -0.21
C ALA A 159 7.80 -13.42 -0.77
N HIS A 160 7.49 -12.98 -2.00
CA HIS A 160 8.21 -11.91 -2.68
C HIS A 160 7.23 -10.80 -3.07
N VAL A 161 7.26 -9.69 -2.35
CA VAL A 161 6.41 -8.52 -2.62
C VAL A 161 6.70 -7.92 -4.01
N GLY A 162 5.70 -7.27 -4.61
CA GLY A 162 5.83 -6.65 -5.93
C GLY A 162 5.68 -7.60 -7.12
N GLN A 163 5.24 -8.84 -6.90
CA GLN A 163 5.07 -9.85 -7.97
C GLN A 163 3.72 -10.55 -7.84
N GLN A 164 2.91 -10.49 -8.89
CA GLN A 164 1.64 -11.21 -8.97
C GLN A 164 1.82 -12.70 -9.32
N GLY A 165 0.77 -13.51 -9.03
CA GLY A 165 0.73 -14.93 -9.44
C GLY A 165 1.52 -15.88 -8.56
N GLN A 166 2.00 -15.44 -7.41
CA GLN A 166 2.65 -16.32 -6.44
C GLN A 166 1.61 -17.12 -5.63
N PRO A 167 1.97 -18.35 -5.18
CA PRO A 167 1.14 -19.10 -4.26
C PRO A 167 1.02 -18.37 -2.92
N PHE A 168 -0.09 -18.61 -2.21
CA PHE A 168 -0.27 -18.08 -0.87
C PHE A 168 0.76 -18.65 0.11
N ASP A 169 1.39 -17.78 0.89
CA ASP A 169 2.33 -18.17 1.94
C ASP A 169 1.58 -18.39 3.26
N GLU A 170 1.29 -19.65 3.56
CA GLU A 170 0.53 -20.04 4.77
C GLU A 170 1.20 -19.63 6.08
N ARG A 171 2.52 -19.34 6.07
CA ARG A 171 3.23 -18.88 7.28
C ARG A 171 2.59 -17.61 7.86
N ILE A 172 2.02 -16.75 7.00
CA ILE A 172 1.38 -15.50 7.41
C ILE A 172 0.15 -15.72 8.31
N LEU A 173 -0.54 -16.86 8.20
CA LEU A 173 -1.75 -17.17 8.98
C LEU A 173 -1.48 -17.22 10.48
N ALA A 174 -0.31 -17.73 10.88
CA ALA A 174 0.09 -17.75 12.27
C ALA A 174 0.27 -16.33 12.82
N SER A 175 0.93 -15.45 12.04
CA SER A 175 1.12 -14.03 12.38
C SER A 175 -0.21 -13.29 12.47
N ILE A 176 -1.12 -13.49 11.51
CA ILE A 176 -2.48 -12.89 11.53
C ILE A 176 -3.24 -13.34 12.79
N SER A 177 -3.19 -14.64 13.10
CA SER A 177 -3.91 -15.19 14.25
C SER A 177 -3.38 -14.66 15.58
N ALA A 178 -2.06 -14.54 15.71
CA ALA A 178 -1.41 -13.97 16.90
C ALA A 178 -1.73 -12.48 17.03
N PHE A 179 -1.62 -11.72 15.93
CA PHE A 179 -1.92 -10.30 15.87
C PHE A 179 -3.38 -10.01 16.24
N ARG A 180 -4.34 -10.74 15.66
CA ARG A 180 -5.76 -10.56 15.96
C ARG A 180 -6.11 -10.82 17.43
N LYS A 181 -5.45 -11.76 18.08
CA LYS A 181 -5.62 -12.02 19.52
C LYS A 181 -5.15 -10.86 20.38
N LYS A 182 -4.02 -10.24 20.00
CA LYS A 182 -3.41 -9.13 20.74
C LYS A 182 -4.10 -7.79 20.45
N HIS A 183 -4.55 -7.59 19.20
CA HIS A 183 -5.14 -6.36 18.68
C HIS A 183 -6.50 -6.63 18.01
N PRO A 184 -7.56 -6.88 18.79
CA PRO A 184 -8.86 -7.30 18.26
C PRO A 184 -9.56 -6.26 17.38
N ASP A 185 -9.28 -4.97 17.60
CA ASP A 185 -10.00 -3.86 16.96
C ASP A 185 -9.28 -3.29 15.74
N ILE A 186 -8.00 -3.61 15.52
CA ILE A 186 -7.25 -3.12 14.36
C ILE A 186 -7.74 -3.82 13.10
N LEU A 187 -7.99 -3.03 12.04
CA LEU A 187 -8.35 -3.56 10.74
C LEU A 187 -7.19 -4.35 10.14
N ILE A 188 -7.49 -5.56 9.67
CA ILE A 188 -6.53 -6.42 8.96
C ILE A 188 -6.90 -6.45 7.48
N GLN A 189 -5.91 -6.27 6.63
CA GLN A 189 -5.93 -6.51 5.20
C GLN A 189 -4.97 -7.66 4.87
N VAL A 190 -5.30 -8.49 3.90
CA VAL A 190 -4.40 -9.54 3.38
C VAL A 190 -4.22 -9.26 1.89
N ASP A 191 -2.97 -9.20 1.44
CA ASP A 191 -2.63 -8.94 0.06
C ASP A 191 -1.64 -9.97 -0.48
N GLY A 192 -1.87 -10.39 -1.72
CA GLY A 192 -1.07 -11.39 -2.42
C GLY A 192 -1.48 -12.84 -2.15
N GLY A 193 -1.52 -13.64 -3.22
CA GLY A 193 -1.80 -15.07 -3.18
C GLY A 193 -3.24 -15.45 -2.82
N VAL A 194 -4.13 -14.51 -2.58
CA VAL A 194 -5.54 -14.77 -2.20
C VAL A 194 -6.31 -15.31 -3.41
N THR A 195 -6.98 -16.45 -3.24
CA THR A 195 -7.82 -17.09 -4.25
C THR A 195 -9.23 -17.34 -3.69
N LEU A 196 -10.12 -17.79 -4.56
CA LEU A 196 -11.49 -18.18 -4.19
C LEU A 196 -11.60 -19.64 -3.71
N GLU A 197 -10.48 -20.38 -3.71
CA GLU A 197 -10.42 -21.78 -3.31
C GLU A 197 -9.92 -21.94 -1.87
#